data_b86b87128803e4191104b36eb5ae635c
#
_entry.id   b86b87128803e4191104b36eb5ae635c
#
_cell.length_a   1.000
_cell.length_b   1.000
_cell.length_c   1.000
_cell.angle_alpha   90.00
_cell.angle_beta   90.00
_cell.angle_gamma   90.00
#
_symmetry.space_group_name_H-M   'P 1'
#
loop_
_entity.id
_entity.type
_entity.pdbx_description
1 polymer ?
#
loop_
_entity_poly.entity_id
_entity_poly.type
_entity_poly.pdbx_seq_one_letter_code
_entity_poly.pdbx_strand_id
1 'polypeptide(L)'
;MRKLLVSLLLLSGSILQCAWAQNADFVRGADVSWCTEMEAAGKRFYDAQGSETELMALMHQIGMTAVRLRVWVNPEQAYGAWSDKADVLAKARRAHAAGLEVMIDFHYSDFFADPGRQTKPAAWASYTAEQLKNAVAGHTKEVLQALKAEGIEPRWVQVGNETRPGMIFDEGKIDWSKSGAAAWAGYVALSNAGYDAVKAVLPQAQVIVHIDKGPDDNAWFFRDFKKYGGKFDMIGLSHYPESAWQNENSKTAANAQSLATQFAVPVMIVETGYACTNEALAGQVMADFMAKAKAAKGCAGVFYWEPEVYGWWKPSYYNKVGWNAYNKGAFTSQGRPAPALDAFAGDGTKVQAASANSAKDRNTYDLSGRRASSSARGILVTNGRKVIR
;
A
#
# COMPACT_ATOMS: atom_id res chain seq x y z
N MET A 1 -5.54 74.55 14.31
CA MET A 1 -6.17 73.60 13.40
C MET A 1 -5.22 72.44 13.23
N ARG A 2 -5.45 71.34 13.98
CA ARG A 2 -4.65 70.11 13.91
C ARG A 2 -5.43 69.08 13.05
N LYS A 3 -4.85 68.64 11.93
CA LYS A 3 -5.39 67.60 11.09
C LYS A 3 -5.03 66.23 11.68
N LEU A 4 -6.00 65.46 12.11
CA LEU A 4 -5.88 64.03 12.44
C LEU A 4 -5.84 63.27 11.11
N LEU A 5 -4.74 62.54 10.86
CA LEU A 5 -4.66 61.49 9.87
C LEU A 5 -5.05 60.17 10.54
N VAL A 6 -6.17 59.59 10.09
CA VAL A 6 -6.59 58.27 10.46
C VAL A 6 -6.01 57.29 9.43
N SER A 7 -4.99 56.48 9.84
CA SER A 7 -4.42 55.43 9.01
C SER A 7 -5.29 54.17 9.16
N LEU A 8 -5.99 53.80 8.08
CA LEU A 8 -6.71 52.55 7.95
C LEU A 8 -5.73 51.44 7.64
N LEU A 9 -5.39 50.58 8.62
CA LEU A 9 -4.66 49.34 8.39
C LEU A 9 -5.65 48.29 7.84
N LEU A 10 -5.56 48.02 6.54
CA LEU A 10 -6.17 46.86 5.90
C LEU A 10 -5.37 45.61 6.27
N LEU A 11 -5.85 44.82 7.22
CA LEU A 11 -5.38 43.43 7.41
C LEU A 11 -5.89 42.59 6.22
N SER A 12 -5.03 42.39 5.24
CA SER A 12 -5.22 41.35 4.23
C SER A 12 -4.92 40.01 4.87
N GLY A 13 -5.94 39.32 5.36
CA GLY A 13 -5.85 37.93 5.75
C GLY A 13 -5.54 37.07 4.51
N SER A 14 -4.29 36.68 4.35
CA SER A 14 -3.89 35.67 3.37
C SER A 14 -4.47 34.34 3.80
N ILE A 15 -5.59 33.96 3.19
CA ILE A 15 -6.09 32.57 3.23
C ILE A 15 -5.06 31.76 2.47
N LEU A 16 -4.17 31.06 3.18
CA LEU A 16 -3.39 29.98 2.59
C LEU A 16 -4.36 28.90 2.14
N GLN A 17 -4.85 29.00 0.92
CA GLN A 17 -5.39 27.83 0.23
C GLN A 17 -4.20 26.89 -0.01
N CYS A 18 -4.11 25.81 0.76
CA CYS A 18 -3.32 24.65 0.39
C CYS A 18 -3.86 24.13 -0.94
N ALA A 19 -3.31 24.63 -2.03
CA ALA A 19 -3.50 24.04 -3.34
C ALA A 19 -2.77 22.69 -3.34
N TRP A 20 -3.51 21.63 -3.13
CA TRP A 20 -3.03 20.28 -3.40
C TRP A 20 -2.63 20.26 -4.87
N ALA A 21 -1.33 20.11 -5.14
CA ALA A 21 -0.85 19.93 -6.51
C ALA A 21 -1.56 18.71 -7.10
N GLN A 22 -2.39 18.92 -8.11
CA GLN A 22 -3.04 17.82 -8.82
C GLN A 22 -1.96 17.02 -9.56
N ASN A 23 -1.81 15.75 -9.19
CA ASN A 23 -1.30 14.64 -10.00
C ASN A 23 0.20 14.52 -10.32
N ALA A 24 1.13 15.27 -9.73
CA ALA A 24 2.54 14.99 -9.98
C ALA A 24 3.02 13.66 -9.33
N ASP A 25 2.39 13.21 -8.23
CA ASP A 25 2.90 12.15 -7.38
C ASP A 25 1.84 11.13 -6.92
N PHE A 26 0.87 10.76 -7.79
CA PHE A 26 -0.08 9.70 -7.43
C PHE A 26 0.65 8.37 -7.22
N VAL A 27 0.62 7.86 -5.98
CA VAL A 27 1.34 6.66 -5.57
C VAL A 27 0.67 5.41 -6.13
N ARG A 28 1.46 4.57 -6.78
CA ARG A 28 1.10 3.24 -7.23
C ARG A 28 1.91 2.26 -6.42
N GLY A 29 1.29 1.60 -5.45
CA GLY A 29 1.99 0.77 -4.50
C GLY A 29 1.53 -0.68 -4.49
N ALA A 30 2.35 -1.52 -3.87
CA ALA A 30 2.02 -2.89 -3.53
C ALA A 30 2.43 -3.19 -2.08
N ASP A 31 1.58 -3.87 -1.32
CA ASP A 31 2.01 -4.58 -0.11
C ASP A 31 2.59 -5.92 -0.56
N VAL A 32 3.86 -6.14 -0.32
CA VAL A 32 4.58 -7.36 -0.73
C VAL A 32 5.23 -8.02 0.49
N SER A 33 4.52 -7.99 1.60
CA SER A 33 5.04 -8.47 2.88
C SER A 33 5.30 -9.99 2.89
N TRP A 34 4.66 -10.75 2.00
CA TRP A 34 4.91 -12.19 1.87
C TRP A 34 6.10 -12.56 0.98
N CYS A 35 6.76 -11.60 0.33
CA CYS A 35 7.78 -11.92 -0.68
C CYS A 35 8.88 -12.85 -0.18
N THR A 36 9.45 -12.61 1.00
CA THR A 36 10.53 -13.44 1.58
C THR A 36 10.05 -14.84 1.94
N GLU A 37 8.84 -14.97 2.47
CA GLU A 37 8.24 -16.25 2.81
C GLU A 37 7.90 -17.07 1.56
N MET A 38 7.38 -16.44 0.52
CA MET A 38 7.11 -17.08 -0.76
C MET A 38 8.40 -17.56 -1.43
N GLU A 39 9.45 -16.73 -1.42
CA GLU A 39 10.76 -17.08 -1.96
C GLU A 39 11.40 -18.25 -1.20
N ALA A 40 11.29 -18.27 0.13
CA ALA A 40 11.73 -19.40 0.97
C ALA A 40 10.93 -20.68 0.69
N ALA A 41 9.66 -20.55 0.30
CA ALA A 41 8.81 -21.65 -0.17
C ALA A 41 9.11 -22.07 -1.64
N GLY A 42 10.16 -21.53 -2.25
CA GLY A 42 10.57 -21.86 -3.62
C GLY A 42 9.80 -21.14 -4.72
N LYS A 43 8.97 -20.14 -4.40
CA LYS A 43 8.31 -19.31 -5.41
C LYS A 43 9.32 -18.40 -6.09
N ARG A 44 9.13 -18.19 -7.41
CA ARG A 44 9.96 -17.31 -8.24
C ARG A 44 9.06 -16.41 -9.06
N PHE A 45 9.57 -15.23 -9.39
CA PHE A 45 8.82 -14.23 -10.14
C PHE A 45 9.48 -14.00 -11.49
N TYR A 46 8.67 -13.71 -12.49
CA TYR A 46 9.12 -13.57 -13.86
C TYR A 46 8.53 -12.30 -14.47
N ASP A 47 9.32 -11.62 -15.30
CA ASP A 47 8.82 -10.50 -16.09
C ASP A 47 7.85 -10.96 -17.21
N ALA A 48 7.31 -10.01 -17.94
CA ALA A 48 6.39 -10.30 -19.05
C ALA A 48 7.06 -11.15 -20.16
N GLN A 49 8.39 -11.12 -20.28
CA GLN A 49 9.19 -11.88 -21.25
C GLN A 49 9.51 -13.29 -20.73
N GLY A 50 9.28 -13.54 -19.44
CA GLY A 50 9.55 -14.83 -18.80
C GLY A 50 10.96 -14.98 -18.24
N SER A 51 11.67 -13.86 -18.06
CA SER A 51 12.95 -13.84 -17.36
C SER A 51 12.71 -13.80 -15.86
N GLU A 52 13.39 -14.66 -15.09
CA GLU A 52 13.34 -14.61 -13.63
C GLU A 52 13.84 -13.24 -13.14
N THR A 53 13.06 -12.59 -12.30
CA THR A 53 13.30 -11.21 -11.88
C THR A 53 13.05 -11.10 -10.38
N GLU A 54 13.91 -10.36 -9.69
CA GLU A 54 13.75 -10.05 -8.28
C GLU A 54 12.45 -9.24 -8.08
N LEU A 55 11.66 -9.58 -7.03
CA LEU A 55 10.29 -9.06 -6.89
C LEU A 55 10.22 -7.53 -6.78
N MET A 56 11.11 -6.90 -6.00
CA MET A 56 11.07 -5.43 -5.84
C MET A 56 11.44 -4.72 -7.15
N ALA A 57 12.43 -5.25 -7.87
CA ALA A 57 12.78 -4.76 -9.21
C ALA A 57 11.63 -4.97 -10.19
N LEU A 58 10.93 -6.10 -10.12
CA LEU A 58 9.75 -6.38 -10.95
C LEU A 58 8.60 -5.41 -10.64
N MET A 59 8.32 -5.10 -9.35
CA MET A 59 7.34 -4.10 -8.98
C MET A 59 7.66 -2.73 -9.59
N HIS A 60 8.91 -2.30 -9.52
CA HIS A 60 9.35 -1.06 -10.16
C HIS A 60 9.19 -1.10 -11.70
N GLN A 61 9.55 -2.22 -12.35
CA GLN A 61 9.38 -2.40 -13.79
C GLN A 61 7.91 -2.36 -14.24
N ILE A 62 6.98 -2.86 -13.43
CA ILE A 62 5.53 -2.77 -13.66
C ILE A 62 5.05 -1.30 -13.62
N GLY A 63 5.74 -0.43 -12.90
CA GLY A 63 5.39 0.98 -12.72
C GLY A 63 4.95 1.33 -11.30
N MET A 64 5.12 0.42 -10.35
CA MET A 64 4.94 0.74 -8.93
C MET A 64 5.98 1.77 -8.49
N THR A 65 5.59 2.65 -7.60
CA THR A 65 6.44 3.72 -7.06
C THR A 65 6.76 3.50 -5.57
N ALA A 66 6.03 2.60 -4.92
CA ALA A 66 6.17 2.34 -3.50
C ALA A 66 5.81 0.89 -3.15
N VAL A 67 6.33 0.43 -2.01
CA VAL A 67 5.88 -0.79 -1.34
C VAL A 67 5.40 -0.51 0.08
N ARG A 68 4.44 -1.29 0.54
CA ARG A 68 3.97 -1.36 1.92
C ARG A 68 4.50 -2.66 2.54
N LEU A 69 5.03 -2.57 3.74
CA LEU A 69 5.61 -3.68 4.48
C LEU A 69 5.02 -3.70 5.89
N ARG A 70 4.24 -4.75 6.20
CA ARG A 70 3.74 -4.94 7.56
C ARG A 70 4.85 -5.37 8.49
N VAL A 71 4.76 -4.97 9.75
CA VAL A 71 5.64 -5.41 10.80
C VAL A 71 4.85 -5.93 12.01
N TRP A 72 5.23 -7.11 12.48
CA TRP A 72 4.75 -7.72 13.72
C TRP A 72 5.75 -7.51 14.84
N VAL A 73 5.29 -7.65 16.09
CA VAL A 73 6.14 -7.39 17.25
C VAL A 73 7.09 -8.55 17.52
N ASN A 74 6.56 -9.74 17.69
CA ASN A 74 7.34 -10.94 17.96
C ASN A 74 6.62 -12.17 17.38
N PRO A 75 6.63 -12.32 16.04
CA PRO A 75 5.95 -13.42 15.38
C PRO A 75 6.55 -14.76 15.84
N GLU A 76 5.67 -15.70 16.19
CA GLU A 76 6.10 -17.01 16.66
C GLU A 76 6.81 -17.80 15.57
N GLN A 77 7.81 -18.60 15.95
CA GLN A 77 8.48 -19.57 15.07
C GLN A 77 7.47 -20.50 14.37
N ALA A 78 6.36 -20.84 15.06
CA ALA A 78 5.28 -21.63 14.49
C ALA A 78 4.60 -20.98 13.27
N TYR A 79 4.75 -19.67 13.10
CA TYR A 79 4.31 -18.89 11.96
C TYR A 79 5.48 -18.47 11.04
N GLY A 80 6.64 -19.10 11.18
CA GLY A 80 7.81 -18.88 10.35
C GLY A 80 8.66 -17.67 10.73
N ALA A 81 8.29 -16.91 11.77
CA ALA A 81 8.95 -15.67 12.20
C ALA A 81 9.07 -14.59 11.11
N TRP A 82 8.19 -14.63 10.11
CA TRP A 82 8.14 -13.63 9.04
C TRP A 82 7.51 -12.32 9.51
N SER A 83 7.84 -11.23 8.82
CA SER A 83 7.37 -9.87 9.14
C SER A 83 7.81 -9.33 10.50
N ASP A 84 8.86 -9.89 11.10
CA ASP A 84 9.55 -9.26 12.21
C ASP A 84 10.41 -8.07 11.72
N LYS A 85 11.05 -7.38 12.66
CA LYS A 85 11.95 -6.26 12.33
C LYS A 85 13.05 -6.65 11.34
N ALA A 86 13.66 -7.83 11.49
CA ALA A 86 14.78 -8.25 10.65
C ALA A 86 14.33 -8.53 9.22
N ASP A 87 13.20 -9.20 9.05
CA ASP A 87 12.59 -9.49 7.75
C ASP A 87 12.12 -8.20 7.05
N VAL A 88 11.51 -7.26 7.79
CA VAL A 88 11.12 -5.95 7.27
C VAL A 88 12.33 -5.15 6.79
N LEU A 89 13.43 -5.13 7.55
CA LEU A 89 14.67 -4.49 7.11
C LEU A 89 15.21 -5.10 5.81
N ALA A 90 15.22 -6.44 5.71
CA ALA A 90 15.68 -7.12 4.50
C ALA A 90 14.85 -6.74 3.27
N LYS A 91 13.51 -6.70 3.40
CA LYS A 91 12.60 -6.24 2.34
C LYS A 91 12.77 -4.78 1.99
N ALA A 92 12.90 -3.90 3.00
CA ALA A 92 13.07 -2.46 2.79
C ALA A 92 14.38 -2.13 2.07
N ARG A 93 15.50 -2.83 2.36
CA ARG A 93 16.76 -2.70 1.61
C ARG A 93 16.57 -3.00 0.12
N ARG A 94 15.86 -4.08 -0.19
CA ARG A 94 15.57 -4.49 -1.56
C ARG A 94 14.70 -3.47 -2.28
N ALA A 95 13.66 -2.98 -1.62
CA ALA A 95 12.77 -1.94 -2.15
C ALA A 95 13.55 -0.64 -2.42
N HIS A 96 14.35 -0.19 -1.47
CA HIS A 96 15.20 1.00 -1.62
C HIS A 96 16.21 0.85 -2.77
N ALA A 97 16.87 -0.31 -2.88
CA ALA A 97 17.78 -0.59 -3.99
C ALA A 97 17.07 -0.61 -5.36
N ALA A 98 15.79 -0.98 -5.40
CA ALA A 98 14.95 -0.93 -6.60
C ALA A 98 14.37 0.47 -6.90
N GLY A 99 14.64 1.48 -6.06
CA GLY A 99 14.11 2.84 -6.23
C GLY A 99 12.66 3.02 -5.82
N LEU A 100 12.13 2.12 -4.98
CA LEU A 100 10.76 2.18 -4.45
C LEU A 100 10.74 2.92 -3.10
N GLU A 101 9.75 3.78 -2.93
CA GLU A 101 9.43 4.36 -1.64
C GLU A 101 8.86 3.30 -0.69
N VAL A 102 9.00 3.50 0.62
CA VAL A 102 8.58 2.53 1.63
C VAL A 102 7.49 3.11 2.52
N MET A 103 6.43 2.32 2.73
CA MET A 103 5.45 2.47 3.79
C MET A 103 5.64 1.35 4.79
N ILE A 104 5.70 1.67 6.08
CA ILE A 104 5.71 0.67 7.16
C ILE A 104 4.32 0.60 7.77
N ASP A 105 3.81 -0.64 7.91
CA ASP A 105 2.51 -0.93 8.52
C ASP A 105 2.69 -1.67 9.84
N PHE A 106 2.52 -0.96 10.95
CA PHE A 106 2.61 -1.54 12.29
C PHE A 106 1.30 -2.21 12.69
N HIS A 107 1.29 -3.54 12.79
CA HIS A 107 0.13 -4.27 13.31
C HIS A 107 0.02 -4.23 14.84
N TYR A 108 1.14 -3.99 15.56
CA TYR A 108 1.23 -4.08 17.03
C TYR A 108 0.62 -5.37 17.58
N SER A 109 0.87 -6.45 16.91
CA SER A 109 0.46 -7.82 17.19
C SER A 109 1.58 -8.77 16.79
N ASP A 110 1.55 -10.01 17.23
CA ASP A 110 2.45 -11.07 16.78
C ASP A 110 1.93 -11.78 15.52
N PHE A 111 0.79 -11.32 15.00
CA PHE A 111 0.10 -11.87 13.85
C PHE A 111 -0.74 -10.79 13.15
N PHE A 112 -1.54 -11.17 12.14
CA PHE A 112 -2.44 -10.24 11.47
C PHE A 112 -3.36 -9.54 12.45
N ALA A 113 -3.41 -8.22 12.36
CA ALA A 113 -4.43 -7.39 12.97
C ALA A 113 -5.46 -6.98 11.90
N ASP A 114 -6.74 -7.11 12.23
CA ASP A 114 -7.88 -6.75 11.39
C ASP A 114 -9.04 -6.29 12.31
N PRO A 115 -10.18 -5.80 11.77
CA PRO A 115 -11.27 -5.31 12.60
C PRO A 115 -11.86 -6.36 13.57
N GLY A 116 -11.73 -7.65 13.23
CA GLY A 116 -12.16 -8.76 14.08
C GLY A 116 -11.07 -9.24 15.06
N ARG A 117 -9.83 -8.82 14.84
CA ARG A 117 -8.67 -9.35 15.57
C ARG A 117 -7.62 -8.26 15.77
N GLN A 118 -7.56 -7.71 16.95
CA GLN A 118 -6.56 -6.74 17.39
C GLN A 118 -5.82 -7.29 18.60
N THR A 119 -5.25 -8.51 18.44
CA THR A 119 -4.65 -9.28 19.53
C THR A 119 -3.39 -8.61 20.04
N LYS A 120 -3.34 -8.37 21.33
CA LYS A 120 -2.17 -7.88 22.05
C LYS A 120 -1.00 -8.86 21.85
N PRO A 121 0.24 -8.39 21.59
CA PRO A 121 1.41 -9.24 21.58
C PRO A 121 1.56 -10.04 22.87
N ALA A 122 1.97 -11.30 22.79
CA ALA A 122 2.13 -12.17 23.96
C ALA A 122 3.10 -11.57 24.99
N ALA A 123 4.17 -10.92 24.52
CA ALA A 123 5.12 -10.24 25.39
C ALA A 123 4.53 -9.04 26.17
N TRP A 124 3.39 -8.51 25.72
CA TRP A 124 2.70 -7.37 26.34
C TRP A 124 1.45 -7.79 27.13
N ALA A 125 1.17 -9.08 27.25
CA ALA A 125 -0.09 -9.60 27.81
C ALA A 125 -0.44 -9.06 29.21
N SER A 126 0.57 -8.87 30.06
CA SER A 126 0.41 -8.37 31.43
C SER A 126 0.60 -6.85 31.58
N TYR A 127 0.79 -6.11 30.47
CA TYR A 127 1.10 -4.70 30.53
C TYR A 127 -0.12 -3.86 30.93
N THR A 128 0.11 -2.89 31.79
CA THR A 128 -0.86 -1.82 32.07
C THR A 128 -1.02 -0.90 30.84
N ALA A 129 -2.06 -0.09 30.82
CA ALA A 129 -2.27 0.88 29.74
C ALA A 129 -1.05 1.80 29.51
N GLU A 130 -0.37 2.23 30.56
CA GLU A 130 0.84 3.06 30.45
C GLU A 130 2.03 2.26 29.89
N GLN A 131 2.19 1.01 30.31
CA GLN A 131 3.22 0.13 29.75
C GLN A 131 2.96 -0.18 28.29
N LEU A 132 1.70 -0.33 27.86
CA LEU A 132 1.34 -0.52 26.46
C LEU A 132 1.68 0.70 25.60
N LYS A 133 1.41 1.93 26.07
CA LYS A 133 1.85 3.15 25.39
C LYS A 133 3.36 3.15 25.15
N ASN A 134 4.12 2.82 26.21
CA ASN A 134 5.57 2.75 26.14
C ASN A 134 6.04 1.64 25.18
N ALA A 135 5.37 0.50 25.16
CA ALA A 135 5.67 -0.62 24.27
C ALA A 135 5.40 -0.28 22.79
N VAL A 136 4.26 0.35 22.49
CA VAL A 136 3.93 0.86 21.15
C VAL A 136 5.00 1.85 20.69
N ALA A 137 5.31 2.86 21.53
CA ALA A 137 6.32 3.85 21.20
C ALA A 137 7.73 3.24 21.04
N GLY A 138 8.09 2.29 21.91
CA GLY A 138 9.36 1.58 21.87
C GLY A 138 9.56 0.77 20.60
N HIS A 139 8.58 -0.09 20.27
CA HIS A 139 8.60 -0.91 19.06
C HIS A 139 8.64 -0.05 17.78
N THR A 140 7.83 1.00 17.72
CA THR A 140 7.83 1.94 16.59
C THR A 140 9.22 2.58 16.41
N LYS A 141 9.80 3.11 17.48
CA LYS A 141 11.15 3.72 17.43
C LYS A 141 12.21 2.72 17.02
N GLU A 142 12.19 1.52 17.59
CA GLU A 142 13.17 0.47 17.31
C GLU A 142 13.23 0.12 15.82
N VAL A 143 12.07 -0.13 15.20
CA VAL A 143 11.99 -0.46 13.76
C VAL A 143 12.43 0.72 12.91
N LEU A 144 11.92 1.92 13.16
CA LEU A 144 12.22 3.10 12.35
C LEU A 144 13.67 3.57 12.50
N GLN A 145 14.26 3.47 13.70
CA GLN A 145 15.67 3.77 13.92
C GLN A 145 16.58 2.77 13.17
N ALA A 146 16.20 1.49 13.14
CA ALA A 146 16.96 0.49 12.40
C ALA A 146 16.93 0.76 10.89
N LEU A 147 15.78 1.12 10.33
CA LEU A 147 15.67 1.53 8.93
C LEU A 147 16.48 2.80 8.64
N LYS A 148 16.35 3.81 9.48
CA LYS A 148 17.08 5.08 9.33
C LYS A 148 18.60 4.90 9.41
N ALA A 149 19.08 3.99 10.25
CA ALA A 149 20.51 3.69 10.36
C ALA A 149 21.10 3.12 9.05
N GLU A 150 20.24 2.57 8.17
CA GLU A 150 20.60 2.08 6.85
C GLU A 150 20.32 3.10 5.72
N GLY A 151 19.97 4.32 6.08
CA GLY A 151 19.63 5.37 5.11
C GLY A 151 18.24 5.20 4.48
N ILE A 152 17.39 4.35 5.04
CA ILE A 152 16.02 4.12 4.58
C ILE A 152 15.07 4.91 5.46
N GLU A 153 14.46 5.96 4.91
CA GLU A 153 13.47 6.78 5.62
C GLU A 153 12.07 6.54 5.01
N PRO A 154 11.24 5.69 5.64
CA PRO A 154 9.87 5.48 5.18
C PRO A 154 9.11 6.80 5.03
N ARG A 155 8.49 7.00 3.86
CA ARG A 155 7.70 8.21 3.59
C ARG A 155 6.38 8.19 4.35
N TRP A 156 5.83 7.00 4.57
CA TRP A 156 4.58 6.80 5.30
C TRP A 156 4.76 5.75 6.38
N VAL A 157 4.08 5.97 7.49
CA VAL A 157 4.03 5.02 8.60
C VAL A 157 2.59 4.86 9.06
N GLN A 158 2.08 3.65 8.95
CA GLN A 158 0.75 3.29 9.40
C GLN A 158 0.82 2.83 10.86
N VAL A 159 0.05 3.48 11.73
CA VAL A 159 -0.02 3.19 13.16
C VAL A 159 -1.27 2.36 13.45
N GLY A 160 -1.08 1.06 13.47
CA GLY A 160 -2.15 0.06 13.53
C GLY A 160 -2.76 -0.26 12.16
N ASN A 161 -3.19 -1.50 11.96
CA ASN A 161 -3.88 -1.97 10.76
C ASN A 161 -5.38 -2.12 11.01
N GLU A 162 -6.22 -1.53 10.13
CA GLU A 162 -7.69 -1.59 10.15
C GLU A 162 -8.31 -1.32 11.53
N THR A 163 -7.93 -0.21 12.14
CA THR A 163 -8.20 0.12 13.54
C THR A 163 -9.58 0.73 13.80
N ARG A 164 -10.59 0.51 12.94
CA ARG A 164 -11.95 1.05 13.15
C ARG A 164 -12.57 0.67 14.49
N PRO A 165 -12.38 -0.54 15.05
CA PRO A 165 -12.85 -0.88 16.39
C PRO A 165 -11.84 -0.52 17.50
N GLY A 166 -10.70 0.08 17.16
CA GLY A 166 -9.55 0.29 18.04
C GLY A 166 -8.38 -0.64 17.70
N MET A 167 -7.37 -0.72 18.56
CA MET A 167 -6.16 -1.53 18.40
C MET A 167 -5.75 -2.16 19.75
N ILE A 168 -4.98 -3.25 19.73
CA ILE A 168 -4.43 -3.89 20.96
C ILE A 168 -5.53 -4.12 22.01
N PHE A 169 -6.45 -5.05 21.71
CA PHE A 169 -7.58 -5.34 22.60
C PHE A 169 -7.10 -6.01 23.91
N ASP A 170 -7.78 -5.74 25.06
CA ASP A 170 -8.97 -4.88 25.18
C ASP A 170 -8.64 -3.41 25.44
N GLU A 171 -7.40 -3.06 25.85
CA GLU A 171 -7.04 -1.73 26.35
C GLU A 171 -7.20 -0.62 25.32
N GLY A 172 -6.94 -0.91 24.05
CA GLY A 172 -7.11 0.05 22.96
C GLY A 172 -8.39 -0.15 22.16
N LYS A 173 -9.33 -0.97 22.63
CA LYS A 173 -10.65 -1.11 22.00
C LYS A 173 -11.50 0.13 22.26
N ILE A 174 -12.24 0.57 21.23
CA ILE A 174 -13.25 1.62 21.44
C ILE A 174 -14.41 1.01 22.22
N ASP A 175 -14.66 1.55 23.40
CA ASP A 175 -15.64 1.00 24.35
C ASP A 175 -17.03 1.63 24.12
N TRP A 176 -17.82 1.01 23.28
CA TRP A 176 -19.18 1.48 22.94
C TRP A 176 -20.19 1.43 24.09
N SER A 177 -19.81 0.85 25.25
CA SER A 177 -20.63 0.96 26.47
C SER A 177 -20.50 2.31 27.17
N LYS A 178 -19.45 3.07 26.79
CA LYS A 178 -19.19 4.44 27.26
C LYS A 178 -19.55 5.46 26.17
N SER A 179 -19.55 6.73 26.53
CA SER A 179 -19.80 7.82 25.61
C SER A 179 -18.65 8.83 25.59
N GLY A 180 -18.56 9.58 24.47
CA GLY A 180 -17.62 10.68 24.33
C GLY A 180 -16.15 10.24 24.46
N ALA A 181 -15.33 11.09 25.08
CA ALA A 181 -13.90 10.84 25.21
C ALA A 181 -13.57 9.54 25.95
N ALA A 182 -14.39 9.11 26.90
CA ALA A 182 -14.17 7.91 27.68
C ALA A 182 -14.24 6.62 26.83
N ALA A 183 -15.04 6.63 25.75
CA ALA A 183 -15.13 5.52 24.82
C ALA A 183 -13.85 5.34 23.99
N TRP A 184 -13.17 6.41 23.67
CA TRP A 184 -12.04 6.48 22.76
C TRP A 184 -10.66 6.50 23.48
N ALA A 185 -10.66 6.67 24.80
CA ALA A 185 -9.46 7.00 25.58
C ALA A 185 -8.30 6.02 25.33
N GLY A 186 -8.56 4.73 25.38
CA GLY A 186 -7.54 3.70 25.18
C GLY A 186 -6.94 3.73 23.76
N TYR A 187 -7.82 3.74 22.75
CA TYR A 187 -7.41 3.79 21.35
C TYR A 187 -6.59 5.06 21.04
N VAL A 188 -7.10 6.23 21.41
CA VAL A 188 -6.43 7.51 21.18
C VAL A 188 -5.05 7.54 21.86
N ALA A 189 -4.95 7.03 23.10
CA ALA A 189 -3.69 7.01 23.83
C ALA A 189 -2.62 6.14 23.12
N LEU A 190 -3.00 4.94 22.68
CA LEU A 190 -2.08 4.01 22.00
C LEU A 190 -1.71 4.52 20.60
N SER A 191 -2.68 4.98 19.82
CA SER A 191 -2.45 5.54 18.49
C SER A 191 -1.54 6.78 18.56
N ASN A 192 -1.77 7.69 19.51
CA ASN A 192 -0.91 8.86 19.69
C ASN A 192 0.52 8.48 20.15
N ALA A 193 0.68 7.43 20.95
CA ALA A 193 2.01 6.95 21.34
C ALA A 193 2.81 6.49 20.10
N GLY A 194 2.17 5.81 19.16
CA GLY A 194 2.77 5.46 17.87
C GLY A 194 3.06 6.71 17.01
N TYR A 195 2.09 7.61 16.87
CA TYR A 195 2.26 8.87 16.14
C TYR A 195 3.47 9.67 16.64
N ASP A 196 3.54 9.90 17.95
CA ASP A 196 4.62 10.69 18.56
C ASP A 196 5.98 10.00 18.41
N ALA A 197 6.00 8.66 18.46
CA ALA A 197 7.21 7.87 18.23
C ALA A 197 7.71 8.00 16.78
N VAL A 198 6.81 7.97 15.79
CA VAL A 198 7.16 8.21 14.38
C VAL A 198 7.77 9.60 14.22
N LYS A 199 7.08 10.63 14.71
CA LYS A 199 7.55 12.02 14.57
C LYS A 199 8.87 12.27 15.30
N ALA A 200 9.17 11.56 16.36
CA ALA A 200 10.45 11.66 17.07
C ALA A 200 11.62 11.09 16.26
N VAL A 201 11.41 10.08 15.42
CA VAL A 201 12.47 9.43 14.61
C VAL A 201 12.52 10.01 13.19
N LEU A 202 11.34 10.15 12.56
CA LEU A 202 11.13 10.58 11.18
C LEU A 202 10.13 11.74 11.14
N PRO A 203 10.54 12.98 11.46
CA PRO A 203 9.61 14.12 11.56
C PRO A 203 8.88 14.43 10.26
N GLN A 204 9.46 14.06 9.10
CA GLN A 204 8.85 14.28 7.78
C GLN A 204 7.93 13.16 7.32
N ALA A 205 7.99 11.96 7.93
CA ALA A 205 7.11 10.86 7.56
C ALA A 205 5.64 11.21 7.86
N GLN A 206 4.75 10.84 6.95
CA GLN A 206 3.32 11.02 7.12
C GLN A 206 2.74 9.82 7.90
N VAL A 207 2.07 10.10 9.00
CA VAL A 207 1.46 9.09 9.85
C VAL A 207 0.03 8.82 9.38
N ILE A 208 -0.25 7.57 9.07
CA ILE A 208 -1.55 7.10 8.57
C ILE A 208 -2.33 6.44 9.70
N VAL A 209 -3.60 6.81 9.85
CA VAL A 209 -4.61 6.02 10.56
C VAL A 209 -5.44 5.27 9.53
N HIS A 210 -5.41 3.93 9.62
CA HIS A 210 -6.02 3.02 8.65
C HIS A 210 -7.27 2.36 9.21
N ILE A 211 -8.34 2.40 8.40
CA ILE A 211 -9.60 1.69 8.67
C ILE A 211 -10.08 0.91 7.45
N ASP A 212 -10.87 -0.11 7.71
CA ASP A 212 -11.55 -0.93 6.70
C ASP A 212 -12.73 -0.19 6.02
N LYS A 213 -13.37 -0.85 5.04
CA LYS A 213 -14.64 -0.42 4.40
C LYS A 213 -14.59 0.94 3.70
N GLY A 214 -13.69 1.07 2.74
CA GLY A 214 -13.56 2.27 1.91
C GLY A 214 -14.86 2.81 1.29
N PRO A 215 -15.83 1.96 0.82
CA PRO A 215 -17.09 2.43 0.24
C PRO A 215 -18.08 3.06 1.23
N ASP A 216 -17.91 2.86 2.54
CA ASP A 216 -18.85 3.34 3.57
C ASP A 216 -18.56 4.80 3.95
N ASP A 217 -19.53 5.49 4.53
CA ASP A 217 -19.30 6.79 5.14
C ASP A 217 -18.51 6.63 6.45
N ASN A 218 -17.25 6.96 6.38
CA ASN A 218 -16.31 6.84 7.50
C ASN A 218 -15.99 8.19 8.18
N ALA A 219 -16.62 9.27 7.78
CA ALA A 219 -16.33 10.61 8.30
C ALA A 219 -16.56 10.71 9.82
N TRP A 220 -17.57 9.99 10.33
CA TRP A 220 -17.85 9.94 11.77
C TRP A 220 -16.65 9.45 12.59
N PHE A 221 -15.92 8.42 12.10
CA PHE A 221 -14.78 7.85 12.80
C PHE A 221 -13.65 8.88 12.96
N PHE A 222 -13.22 9.49 11.85
CA PHE A 222 -12.13 10.47 11.90
C PHE A 222 -12.50 11.75 12.60
N ARG A 223 -13.78 12.18 12.52
CA ARG A 223 -14.31 13.31 13.29
C ARG A 223 -14.20 13.06 14.80
N ASP A 224 -14.66 11.90 15.25
CA ASP A 224 -14.67 11.56 16.67
C ASP A 224 -13.26 11.28 17.19
N PHE A 225 -12.43 10.55 16.40
CA PHE A 225 -11.02 10.34 16.71
C PHE A 225 -10.28 11.67 16.94
N LYS A 226 -10.41 12.62 15.99
CA LYS A 226 -9.78 13.94 16.09
C LYS A 226 -10.37 14.75 17.24
N LYS A 227 -11.69 14.72 17.44
CA LYS A 227 -12.40 15.41 18.52
C LYS A 227 -11.89 14.99 19.90
N TYR A 228 -11.54 13.71 20.05
CA TYR A 228 -11.05 13.16 21.32
C TYR A 228 -9.52 13.14 21.42
N GLY A 229 -8.83 13.87 20.54
CA GLY A 229 -7.39 14.12 20.62
C GLY A 229 -6.53 13.19 19.80
N GLY A 230 -7.11 12.36 18.93
CA GLY A 230 -6.35 11.51 18.00
C GLY A 230 -5.59 12.33 16.96
N LYS A 231 -4.38 11.88 16.61
CA LYS A 231 -3.45 12.53 15.70
C LYS A 231 -3.25 11.69 14.45
N PHE A 232 -3.25 12.31 13.28
CA PHE A 232 -2.89 11.71 12.00
C PHE A 232 -2.52 12.79 10.98
N ASP A 233 -1.69 12.44 10.01
CA ASP A 233 -1.34 13.29 8.88
C ASP A 233 -2.08 12.88 7.60
N MET A 234 -2.53 11.63 7.55
CA MET A 234 -3.17 11.02 6.38
C MET A 234 -4.19 9.96 6.82
N ILE A 235 -5.22 9.78 6.03
CA ILE A 235 -6.23 8.73 6.21
C ILE A 235 -5.89 7.54 5.31
N GLY A 236 -5.93 6.31 5.87
CA GLY A 236 -5.81 5.06 5.13
C GLY A 236 -7.14 4.31 5.06
N LEU A 237 -7.48 3.77 3.89
CA LEU A 237 -8.68 2.97 3.67
C LEU A 237 -8.35 1.64 2.99
N SER A 238 -9.03 0.55 3.38
CA SER A 238 -9.10 -0.69 2.59
C SER A 238 -10.26 -0.63 1.61
N HIS A 239 -10.04 -1.15 0.41
CA HIS A 239 -11.06 -1.28 -0.62
C HIS A 239 -10.96 -2.63 -1.33
N TYR A 240 -11.86 -3.53 -1.04
CA TYR A 240 -11.95 -4.85 -1.68
C TYR A 240 -13.30 -4.98 -2.40
N PRO A 241 -13.38 -4.55 -3.68
CA PRO A 241 -14.62 -4.63 -4.43
C PRO A 241 -15.00 -6.08 -4.73
N GLU A 242 -16.31 -6.32 -4.79
CA GLU A 242 -16.90 -7.62 -5.07
C GLU A 242 -17.79 -7.57 -6.32
N SER A 243 -18.97 -8.19 -6.29
CA SER A 243 -19.86 -8.27 -7.46
C SER A 243 -20.40 -6.92 -7.94
N ALA A 244 -20.56 -5.95 -7.06
CA ALA A 244 -21.03 -4.60 -7.38
C ALA A 244 -19.88 -3.59 -7.59
N TRP A 245 -18.73 -4.07 -8.06
CA TRP A 245 -17.47 -3.33 -8.11
C TRP A 245 -17.54 -1.93 -8.76
N GLN A 246 -18.35 -1.74 -9.82
CA GLN A 246 -18.48 -0.40 -10.44
C GLN A 246 -19.01 0.65 -9.46
N ASN A 247 -20.00 0.27 -8.65
CA ASN A 247 -20.58 1.11 -7.63
C ASN A 247 -19.65 1.27 -6.43
N GLU A 248 -19.02 0.18 -5.99
CA GLU A 248 -18.08 0.15 -4.86
C GLU A 248 -16.83 1.00 -5.15
N ASN A 249 -16.24 0.88 -6.35
CA ASN A 249 -15.14 1.71 -6.81
C ASN A 249 -15.53 3.20 -6.80
N SER A 250 -16.74 3.52 -7.31
CA SER A 250 -17.23 4.90 -7.35
C SER A 250 -17.45 5.47 -5.95
N LYS A 251 -18.03 4.69 -5.04
CA LYS A 251 -18.25 5.09 -3.64
C LYS A 251 -16.94 5.31 -2.92
N THR A 252 -15.95 4.41 -3.07
CA THR A 252 -14.65 4.57 -2.41
C THR A 252 -13.91 5.81 -2.89
N ALA A 253 -13.89 6.07 -4.19
CA ALA A 253 -13.27 7.27 -4.74
C ALA A 253 -13.97 8.56 -4.24
N ALA A 254 -15.30 8.57 -4.20
CA ALA A 254 -16.08 9.70 -3.69
C ALA A 254 -15.85 9.89 -2.18
N ASN A 255 -15.81 8.82 -1.40
CA ASN A 255 -15.52 8.87 0.03
C ASN A 255 -14.10 9.40 0.30
N ALA A 256 -13.09 8.91 -0.44
CA ALA A 256 -11.72 9.43 -0.34
C ALA A 256 -11.66 10.95 -0.57
N GLN A 257 -12.33 11.45 -1.62
CA GLN A 257 -12.40 12.88 -1.90
C GLN A 257 -13.14 13.65 -0.79
N SER A 258 -14.24 13.11 -0.28
CA SER A 258 -15.02 13.70 0.81
C SER A 258 -14.19 13.83 2.08
N LEU A 259 -13.53 12.75 2.50
CA LEU A 259 -12.66 12.72 3.67
C LEU A 259 -11.47 13.69 3.53
N ALA A 260 -10.80 13.69 2.37
CA ALA A 260 -9.70 14.61 2.10
C ALA A 260 -10.14 16.08 2.23
N THR A 261 -11.32 16.40 1.71
CA THR A 261 -11.89 17.75 1.79
C THR A 261 -12.27 18.12 3.23
N GLN A 262 -12.96 17.21 3.94
CA GLN A 262 -13.48 17.47 5.27
C GLN A 262 -12.38 17.62 6.32
N PHE A 263 -11.32 16.80 6.23
CA PHE A 263 -10.25 16.79 7.23
C PHE A 263 -9.02 17.58 6.82
N ALA A 264 -8.95 18.07 5.58
CA ALA A 264 -7.82 18.78 4.98
C ALA A 264 -6.51 17.98 5.06
N VAL A 265 -6.58 16.66 4.86
CA VAL A 265 -5.45 15.74 4.80
C VAL A 265 -5.58 14.80 3.60
N PRO A 266 -4.49 14.27 3.04
CA PRO A 266 -4.58 13.28 1.97
C PRO A 266 -5.24 11.99 2.43
N VAL A 267 -5.84 11.26 1.48
CA VAL A 267 -6.36 9.89 1.68
C VAL A 267 -5.56 8.93 0.81
N MET A 268 -5.11 7.82 1.38
CA MET A 268 -4.45 6.73 0.69
C MET A 268 -5.33 5.48 0.73
N ILE A 269 -5.53 4.84 -0.40
CA ILE A 269 -6.08 3.47 -0.40
C ILE A 269 -4.90 2.55 -0.13
N VAL A 270 -4.74 2.14 1.12
CA VAL A 270 -3.57 1.38 1.57
C VAL A 270 -3.70 -0.12 1.32
N GLU A 271 -4.92 -0.58 1.01
CA GLU A 271 -5.18 -1.95 0.58
C GLU A 271 -6.25 -2.01 -0.48
N THR A 272 -6.00 -2.79 -1.53
CA THR A 272 -7.00 -3.21 -2.50
C THR A 272 -6.64 -4.56 -3.09
N GLY A 273 -7.57 -5.20 -3.78
CA GLY A 273 -7.36 -6.43 -4.52
C GLY A 273 -8.70 -6.97 -5.04
N TYR A 274 -8.66 -7.76 -6.10
CA TYR A 274 -9.84 -8.39 -6.67
C TYR A 274 -9.63 -9.88 -6.92
N ALA A 275 -10.71 -10.67 -6.95
CA ALA A 275 -10.64 -12.12 -7.12
C ALA A 275 -9.87 -12.51 -8.40
N CYS A 276 -8.82 -13.33 -8.24
CA CYS A 276 -7.90 -13.72 -9.32
C CYS A 276 -8.45 -14.87 -10.20
N THR A 277 -9.64 -15.40 -9.90
CA THR A 277 -10.26 -16.48 -10.67
C THR A 277 -10.66 -16.08 -12.10
N ASN A 278 -10.75 -14.77 -12.37
CA ASN A 278 -10.94 -14.22 -13.71
C ASN A 278 -9.98 -13.04 -13.87
N GLU A 279 -8.79 -13.31 -14.41
CA GLU A 279 -7.73 -12.32 -14.57
C GLU A 279 -8.16 -11.12 -15.43
N ALA A 280 -8.92 -11.35 -16.50
CA ALA A 280 -9.40 -10.27 -17.37
C ALA A 280 -10.39 -9.34 -16.65
N LEU A 281 -11.31 -9.90 -15.86
CA LEU A 281 -12.22 -9.11 -15.02
C LEU A 281 -11.45 -8.35 -13.94
N ALA A 282 -10.50 -8.99 -13.29
CA ALA A 282 -9.65 -8.33 -12.29
C ALA A 282 -8.91 -7.12 -12.90
N GLY A 283 -8.41 -7.25 -14.13
CA GLY A 283 -7.84 -6.15 -14.90
C GLY A 283 -8.81 -4.99 -15.11
N GLN A 284 -10.05 -5.29 -15.52
CA GLN A 284 -11.09 -4.27 -15.73
C GLN A 284 -11.45 -3.54 -14.42
N VAL A 285 -11.62 -4.30 -13.33
CA VAL A 285 -11.96 -3.75 -12.00
C VAL A 285 -10.87 -2.83 -11.49
N MET A 286 -9.61 -3.23 -11.60
CA MET A 286 -8.48 -2.41 -11.15
C MET A 286 -8.26 -1.19 -12.05
N ALA A 287 -8.41 -1.32 -13.36
CA ALA A 287 -8.31 -0.18 -14.28
C ALA A 287 -9.38 0.90 -13.97
N ASP A 288 -10.62 0.49 -13.76
CA ASP A 288 -11.72 1.38 -13.38
C ASP A 288 -11.45 2.04 -12.02
N PHE A 289 -11.01 1.26 -11.02
CA PHE A 289 -10.72 1.80 -9.69
C PHE A 289 -9.56 2.79 -9.70
N MET A 290 -8.44 2.45 -10.34
CA MET A 290 -7.28 3.33 -10.43
C MET A 290 -7.60 4.65 -11.14
N ALA A 291 -8.41 4.61 -12.21
CA ALA A 291 -8.86 5.81 -12.90
C ALA A 291 -9.70 6.72 -11.99
N LYS A 292 -10.64 6.13 -11.23
CA LYS A 292 -11.51 6.86 -10.29
C LYS A 292 -10.73 7.41 -9.10
N ALA A 293 -9.83 6.62 -8.51
CA ALA A 293 -8.98 7.04 -7.41
C ALA A 293 -8.05 8.20 -7.83
N LYS A 294 -7.44 8.10 -9.01
CA LYS A 294 -6.59 9.17 -9.58
C LYS A 294 -7.38 10.46 -9.85
N ALA A 295 -8.65 10.35 -10.22
CA ALA A 295 -9.53 11.50 -10.45
C ALA A 295 -10.07 12.11 -9.14
N ALA A 296 -10.11 11.37 -8.05
CA ALA A 296 -10.62 11.80 -6.75
C ALA A 296 -9.66 12.80 -6.09
N LYS A 297 -10.09 14.06 -5.96
CA LYS A 297 -9.25 15.11 -5.40
C LYS A 297 -8.85 14.80 -3.96
N GLY A 298 -7.56 14.80 -3.69
CA GLY A 298 -6.99 14.48 -2.37
C GLY A 298 -6.75 12.98 -2.13
N CYS A 299 -7.10 12.08 -3.07
CA CYS A 299 -6.63 10.71 -3.06
C CYS A 299 -5.15 10.68 -3.51
N ALA A 300 -4.25 10.24 -2.63
CA ALA A 300 -2.81 10.30 -2.84
C ALA A 300 -2.25 9.07 -3.56
N GLY A 301 -2.99 7.95 -3.59
CA GLY A 301 -2.51 6.73 -4.21
C GLY A 301 -3.28 5.49 -3.80
N VAL A 302 -2.86 4.36 -4.36
CA VAL A 302 -3.45 3.03 -4.15
C VAL A 302 -2.34 2.00 -3.98
N PHE A 303 -2.47 1.14 -2.97
CA PHE A 303 -1.62 -0.03 -2.76
C PHE A 303 -2.43 -1.32 -2.99
N TYR A 304 -1.94 -2.17 -3.88
CA TYR A 304 -2.47 -3.52 -4.04
C TYR A 304 -1.94 -4.40 -2.89
N TRP A 305 -2.81 -5.14 -2.19
CA TRP A 305 -2.39 -5.99 -1.09
C TRP A 305 -1.99 -7.38 -1.59
N GLU A 306 -0.73 -7.75 -1.35
CA GLU A 306 -0.10 -9.04 -1.69
C GLU A 306 -0.36 -9.47 -3.16
N PRO A 307 -0.06 -8.61 -4.15
CA PRO A 307 -0.28 -8.96 -5.55
C PRO A 307 0.54 -10.16 -6.00
N GLU A 308 1.71 -10.39 -5.40
CA GLU A 308 2.67 -11.44 -5.77
C GLU A 308 2.17 -12.86 -5.49
N VAL A 309 1.08 -13.03 -4.75
CA VAL A 309 0.53 -14.36 -4.47
C VAL A 309 -0.03 -15.00 -5.75
N TYR A 310 0.41 -16.23 -6.02
CA TYR A 310 -0.03 -17.02 -7.17
C TYR A 310 -0.06 -18.52 -6.91
N GLY A 311 -0.76 -19.25 -7.77
CA GLY A 311 -0.80 -20.71 -7.73
C GLY A 311 -1.38 -21.24 -6.42
N TRP A 312 -2.38 -20.52 -5.86
CA TRP A 312 -3.04 -20.87 -4.59
C TRP A 312 -2.07 -21.06 -3.43
N TRP A 313 -0.91 -20.39 -3.48
CA TRP A 313 0.03 -20.41 -2.38
C TRP A 313 -0.62 -19.79 -1.14
N LYS A 314 -0.31 -20.38 0.01
CA LYS A 314 -0.66 -19.83 1.31
C LYS A 314 0.43 -20.15 2.33
N PRO A 315 0.63 -19.28 3.32
CA PRO A 315 1.51 -19.58 4.43
C PRO A 315 1.09 -20.87 5.15
N SER A 316 2.07 -21.64 5.64
CA SER A 316 1.81 -22.92 6.33
C SER A 316 0.89 -22.77 7.54
N TYR A 317 0.99 -21.64 8.24
CA TYR A 317 0.17 -21.32 9.40
C TYR A 317 -1.31 -21.03 9.09
N TYR A 318 -1.68 -20.77 7.84
CA TYR A 318 -3.09 -20.63 7.46
C TYR A 318 -3.90 -21.88 7.78
N ASN A 319 -3.27 -23.06 7.68
CA ASN A 319 -3.91 -24.32 8.10
C ASN A 319 -4.22 -24.35 9.59
N LYS A 320 -3.34 -23.75 10.44
CA LYS A 320 -3.54 -23.70 11.90
C LYS A 320 -4.70 -22.79 12.30
N VAL A 321 -4.93 -21.71 11.54
CA VAL A 321 -6.02 -20.76 11.82
C VAL A 321 -7.27 -21.00 10.96
N GLY A 322 -7.28 -22.06 10.14
CA GLY A 322 -8.43 -22.44 9.31
C GLY A 322 -8.67 -21.51 8.11
N TRP A 323 -7.66 -20.77 7.66
CA TRP A 323 -7.81 -19.85 6.54
C TRP A 323 -7.53 -20.53 5.19
N ASN A 324 -8.28 -20.12 4.19
CA ASN A 324 -8.05 -20.49 2.80
C ASN A 324 -6.88 -19.70 2.20
N ALA A 325 -6.36 -20.17 1.06
CA ALA A 325 -5.41 -19.42 0.29
C ALA A 325 -5.99 -18.04 -0.09
N TYR A 326 -5.13 -17.02 -0.08
CA TYR A 326 -5.50 -15.70 -0.56
C TYR A 326 -5.82 -15.78 -2.07
N ASN A 327 -6.99 -15.28 -2.43
CA ASN A 327 -7.54 -15.43 -3.77
C ASN A 327 -7.59 -14.13 -4.57
N LYS A 328 -6.84 -13.13 -4.16
CA LYS A 328 -6.78 -11.81 -4.83
C LYS A 328 -5.37 -11.45 -5.30
N GLY A 329 -4.46 -12.43 -5.39
CA GLY A 329 -3.16 -12.22 -6.00
C GLY A 329 -3.28 -11.77 -7.46
N ALA A 330 -2.28 -11.07 -7.94
CA ALA A 330 -2.27 -10.47 -9.28
C ALA A 330 -1.09 -10.96 -10.14
N PHE A 331 -0.67 -12.19 -9.87
CA PHE A 331 0.29 -12.93 -10.70
C PHE A 331 -0.38 -14.18 -11.27
N THR A 332 -0.02 -14.52 -12.50
CA THR A 332 -0.45 -15.75 -13.16
C THR A 332 0.08 -16.98 -12.46
N SER A 333 -0.44 -18.17 -12.76
CA SER A 333 0.05 -19.43 -12.22
C SER A 333 1.54 -19.71 -12.53
N GLN A 334 2.13 -19.00 -13.49
CA GLN A 334 3.54 -19.06 -13.85
C GLN A 334 4.41 -18.01 -13.14
N GLY A 335 3.85 -17.24 -12.18
CA GLY A 335 4.59 -16.21 -11.47
C GLY A 335 4.89 -14.96 -12.30
N ARG A 336 4.07 -14.63 -13.30
CA ARG A 336 4.15 -13.41 -14.12
C ARG A 336 3.06 -12.42 -13.74
N PRO A 337 3.28 -11.11 -13.90
CA PRO A 337 2.22 -10.12 -13.69
C PRO A 337 0.96 -10.46 -14.49
N ALA A 338 -0.20 -10.39 -13.83
CA ALA A 338 -1.52 -10.58 -14.43
C ALA A 338 -2.16 -9.22 -14.76
N PRO A 339 -3.21 -9.17 -15.60
CA PRO A 339 -3.84 -7.93 -16.09
C PRO A 339 -4.26 -6.93 -15.01
N ALA A 340 -4.51 -7.35 -13.77
CA ALA A 340 -4.82 -6.43 -12.68
C ALA A 340 -3.68 -5.43 -12.38
N LEU A 341 -2.43 -5.80 -12.67
CA LEU A 341 -1.26 -4.95 -12.48
C LEU A 341 -1.03 -3.95 -13.62
N ASP A 342 -1.65 -4.13 -14.78
CA ASP A 342 -1.56 -3.16 -15.89
C ASP A 342 -2.10 -1.78 -15.47
N ALA A 343 -3.05 -1.74 -14.53
CA ALA A 343 -3.60 -0.52 -13.98
C ALA A 343 -2.59 0.31 -13.17
N PHE A 344 -1.49 -0.29 -12.73
CA PHE A 344 -0.40 0.34 -11.97
C PHE A 344 0.76 0.79 -12.86
N ALA A 345 0.72 0.51 -14.17
CA ALA A 345 1.70 1.03 -15.11
C ALA A 345 1.68 2.58 -15.11
N GLY A 346 2.85 3.20 -15.10
CA GLY A 346 2.97 4.65 -15.24
C GLY A 346 2.59 5.12 -16.66
N ASP A 347 2.23 6.37 -16.80
CA ASP A 347 1.83 6.98 -18.09
C ASP A 347 2.91 6.86 -19.19
N GLY A 348 4.15 6.48 -18.85
CA GLY A 348 5.28 6.24 -19.76
C GLY A 348 5.70 4.77 -19.91
N THR A 349 5.18 3.87 -19.09
CA THR A 349 5.52 2.44 -19.10
C THR A 349 4.33 1.59 -19.54
N LYS A 350 3.82 1.82 -20.75
CA LYS A 350 3.04 0.76 -21.40
C LYS A 350 4.02 -0.36 -21.73
N VAL A 351 4.21 -1.29 -20.82
CA VAL A 351 4.60 -2.66 -21.17
C VAL A 351 3.46 -3.14 -22.06
N GLN A 352 3.65 -3.07 -23.39
CA GLN A 352 2.72 -3.71 -24.31
C GLN A 352 2.72 -5.19 -23.91
N ALA A 353 1.71 -5.61 -23.18
CA ALA A 353 1.32 -7.00 -23.21
C ALA A 353 1.22 -7.33 -24.70
N ALA A 354 2.08 -8.21 -25.19
CA ALA A 354 2.02 -8.67 -26.55
C ALA A 354 0.65 -9.34 -26.72
N SER A 355 -0.33 -8.57 -27.19
CA SER A 355 -1.59 -9.12 -27.60
C SER A 355 -1.27 -10.15 -28.67
N ALA A 356 -1.72 -11.38 -28.46
CA ALA A 356 -1.56 -12.50 -29.39
C ALA A 356 -2.23 -12.26 -30.77
N ASN A 357 -2.52 -11.01 -31.12
CA ASN A 357 -3.09 -10.52 -32.36
C ASN A 357 -2.26 -9.38 -32.99
N SER A 358 -0.93 -9.48 -32.98
CA SER A 358 -0.15 -8.68 -33.89
C SER A 358 -0.26 -9.31 -35.30
N ALA A 359 -0.83 -8.56 -36.21
CA ALA A 359 -0.68 -8.84 -37.62
C ALA A 359 0.80 -9.16 -37.90
N LYS A 360 1.07 -10.33 -38.49
CA LYS A 360 2.41 -10.84 -38.78
C LYS A 360 3.25 -9.72 -39.37
N ASP A 361 4.17 -9.16 -38.58
CA ASP A 361 5.18 -8.26 -39.07
C ASP A 361 6.05 -9.09 -40.03
N ARG A 362 5.86 -8.87 -41.33
CA ARG A 362 6.61 -9.58 -42.39
C ARG A 362 7.99 -8.96 -42.61
N ASN A 363 8.48 -8.15 -41.68
CA ASN A 363 9.78 -7.54 -41.83
C ASN A 363 10.89 -8.60 -41.66
N THR A 364 11.79 -8.61 -42.62
CA THR A 364 12.97 -9.46 -42.65
C THR A 364 14.20 -8.59 -42.44
N TYR A 365 15.12 -9.05 -41.60
CA TYR A 365 16.34 -8.31 -41.28
C TYR A 365 17.57 -9.16 -41.60
N ASP A 366 18.69 -8.55 -41.90
CA ASP A 366 19.99 -9.21 -41.95
C ASP A 366 20.56 -9.45 -40.55
N LEU A 367 21.69 -10.12 -40.47
CA LEU A 367 22.34 -10.42 -39.18
C LEU A 367 22.89 -9.18 -38.46
N SER A 368 22.96 -8.02 -39.11
CA SER A 368 23.33 -6.74 -38.53
C SER A 368 22.12 -5.93 -38.01
N GLY A 369 20.90 -6.48 -38.12
CA GLY A 369 19.67 -5.86 -37.70
C GLY A 369 19.12 -4.82 -38.68
N ARG A 370 19.65 -4.71 -39.92
CA ARG A 370 19.11 -3.84 -40.95
C ARG A 370 17.96 -4.53 -41.69
N ARG A 371 16.93 -3.80 -42.01
CA ARG A 371 15.80 -4.32 -42.80
C ARG A 371 16.27 -4.79 -44.16
N ALA A 372 16.04 -6.06 -44.44
CA ALA A 372 16.43 -6.68 -45.71
C ALA A 372 15.38 -6.43 -46.81
N SER A 373 15.83 -6.21 -48.04
CA SER A 373 14.93 -6.10 -49.17
C SER A 373 14.29 -7.46 -49.49
N SER A 374 13.18 -7.43 -50.23
CA SER A 374 12.48 -8.65 -50.66
C SER A 374 13.37 -9.60 -51.54
N SER A 375 14.43 -9.09 -52.13
CA SER A 375 15.40 -9.82 -52.96
C SER A 375 16.68 -10.21 -52.24
N ALA A 376 16.83 -9.88 -50.93
CA ALA A 376 18.03 -10.21 -50.18
C ALA A 376 18.20 -11.72 -50.05
N ARG A 377 19.45 -12.21 -50.25
CA ARG A 377 19.84 -13.62 -50.11
C ARG A 377 20.83 -13.79 -48.97
N GLY A 378 20.86 -14.97 -48.39
CA GLY A 378 21.74 -15.34 -47.26
C GLY A 378 20.96 -15.65 -46.00
N ILE A 379 21.61 -15.52 -44.83
CA ILE A 379 20.97 -15.77 -43.53
C ILE A 379 20.24 -14.48 -43.10
N LEU A 380 18.94 -14.57 -43.00
CA LEU A 380 18.03 -13.48 -42.64
C LEU A 380 17.26 -13.84 -41.38
N VAL A 381 16.71 -12.85 -40.67
CA VAL A 381 15.85 -13.04 -39.49
C VAL A 381 14.46 -12.54 -39.85
N THR A 382 13.46 -13.41 -39.83
CA THR A 382 12.05 -13.08 -40.05
C THR A 382 11.24 -13.59 -38.84
N ASN A 383 10.49 -12.70 -38.16
CA ASN A 383 9.72 -13.04 -36.97
C ASN A 383 10.58 -13.73 -35.87
N GLY A 384 11.80 -13.22 -35.66
CA GLY A 384 12.73 -13.76 -34.65
C GLY A 384 13.36 -15.12 -35.02
N ARG A 385 13.10 -15.68 -36.23
CA ARG A 385 13.66 -16.95 -36.68
C ARG A 385 14.66 -16.73 -37.80
N LYS A 386 15.79 -17.45 -37.76
CA LYS A 386 16.74 -17.50 -38.87
C LYS A 386 16.11 -18.22 -40.06
N VAL A 387 16.17 -17.61 -41.21
CA VAL A 387 15.75 -18.19 -42.50
C VAL A 387 16.89 -18.00 -43.50
N ILE A 388 17.12 -18.99 -44.36
CA ILE A 388 18.07 -18.90 -45.46
C ILE A 388 17.27 -18.68 -46.73
N ARG A 389 17.62 -17.64 -47.49
CA ARG A 389 17.04 -17.34 -48.79
C ARG A 389 18.09 -17.36 -49.91
#